data_1d6e09514d39f77874fe28f5de6da49c
#
_entry.id   1d6e09514d39f77874fe28f5de6da49c
#
_cell.length_a   1.000
_cell.length_b   1.000
_cell.length_c   1.000
_cell.angle_alpha   90.00
_cell.angle_beta   90.00
_cell.angle_gamma   90.00
#
_symmetry.space_group_name_H-M   'P 1'
#
loop_
_entity.id
_entity.type
_entity.pdbx_description
1 polymer ?
#
loop_
_entity_poly.entity_id
_entity_poly.type
_entity_poly.pdbx_seq_one_letter_code
_entity_poly.pdbx_strand_id
1 'polypeptide(L)'
;LGFPVLVRPSYVLGGRAMAICYDEETLAHFMTQAAEVSDGHPVLLDRYLEDATEFDLDLIADGEQAVVCGILEHIEEAGVHSGDSAAVLPPHHAAAGELDEMRVVAKRLALRLGVSGLMNVQFARHRGDLYVLEVNPRASRTVPFIAKAVGVPLVGIACRVMAGELLAGIGFVREPQAPAIFVKAPVFPFKRFPGVDPLLGPEMKSTGEVMGVDEEFGWAFAKAWIAAGNQLPLAGTAFLSVHD
;
A
#
# COMPACT_ATOMS: atom_id res chain seq x y z
N LEU A 1 -23.20 -11.36 0.41
CA LEU A 1 -21.81 -11.11 0.02
C LEU A 1 -21.14 -12.40 -0.45
N GLY A 2 -21.41 -13.53 0.20
CA GLY A 2 -20.65 -14.77 0.06
C GLY A 2 -19.31 -14.67 0.82
N PHE A 3 -18.73 -15.86 1.16
CA PHE A 3 -17.39 -15.93 1.76
C PHE A 3 -16.30 -15.99 0.69
N PRO A 4 -15.08 -15.56 1.01
CA PRO A 4 -14.67 -14.94 2.27
C PRO A 4 -15.12 -13.49 2.39
N VAL A 5 -15.30 -13.03 3.64
CA VAL A 5 -15.63 -11.65 3.98
C VAL A 5 -14.58 -11.03 4.89
N LEU A 6 -14.39 -9.71 4.76
CA LEU A 6 -13.53 -8.92 5.62
C LEU A 6 -14.39 -8.16 6.64
N VAL A 7 -14.14 -8.39 7.92
CA VAL A 7 -14.74 -7.64 9.03
C VAL A 7 -13.93 -6.38 9.27
N ARG A 8 -14.56 -5.21 9.22
CA ARG A 8 -13.91 -3.90 9.40
C ARG A 8 -14.61 -3.08 10.48
N PRO A 9 -14.04 -2.97 11.69
CA PRO A 9 -14.55 -2.07 12.71
C PRO A 9 -14.46 -0.61 12.28
N SER A 10 -15.41 0.23 12.70
CA SER A 10 -15.35 1.67 12.47
C SER A 10 -14.33 2.34 13.38
N TYR A 11 -13.71 3.41 12.86
CA TYR A 11 -12.80 4.31 13.61
C TYR A 11 -11.57 3.63 14.22
N VAL A 12 -11.09 2.53 13.64
CA VAL A 12 -9.83 1.88 14.03
C VAL A 12 -8.68 2.31 13.14
N LEU A 13 -7.46 2.28 13.66
CA LEU A 13 -6.24 2.58 12.94
C LEU A 13 -5.36 1.32 12.83
N GLY A 14 -4.66 1.19 11.70
CA GLY A 14 -3.69 0.14 11.48
C GLY A 14 -4.29 -1.28 11.43
N GLY A 15 -5.53 -1.42 10.97
CA GLY A 15 -6.18 -2.72 10.79
C GLY A 15 -6.60 -3.42 12.10
N ARG A 16 -6.61 -2.71 13.24
CA ARG A 16 -6.96 -3.29 14.54
C ARG A 16 -8.33 -3.98 14.50
N ALA A 17 -8.38 -5.24 14.96
CA ALA A 17 -9.55 -6.10 14.98
C ALA A 17 -10.22 -6.31 13.60
N MET A 18 -9.50 -6.08 12.50
CA MET A 18 -9.90 -6.54 11.18
C MET A 18 -9.60 -8.03 11.06
N ALA A 19 -10.50 -8.76 10.41
CA ALA A 19 -10.34 -10.19 10.20
C ALA A 19 -10.97 -10.66 8.90
N ILE A 20 -10.29 -11.60 8.23
CA ILE A 20 -10.84 -12.31 7.07
C ILE A 20 -11.55 -13.55 7.61
N CYS A 21 -12.84 -13.70 7.27
CA CYS A 21 -13.68 -14.79 7.72
C CYS A 21 -14.09 -15.65 6.53
N TYR A 22 -13.84 -16.95 6.64
CA TYR A 22 -14.14 -17.91 5.59
C TYR A 22 -15.44 -18.69 5.80
N ASP A 23 -16.02 -18.58 7.01
CA ASP A 23 -17.26 -19.25 7.40
C ASP A 23 -18.05 -18.44 8.43
N GLU A 24 -19.26 -18.89 8.76
CA GLU A 24 -20.17 -18.21 9.70
C GLU A 24 -19.66 -18.27 11.14
N GLU A 25 -18.92 -19.31 11.55
CA GLU A 25 -18.42 -19.45 12.91
C GLU A 25 -17.33 -18.43 13.19
N THR A 26 -16.34 -18.31 12.30
CA THR A 26 -15.28 -17.31 12.39
C THR A 26 -15.84 -15.89 12.27
N LEU A 27 -16.85 -15.68 11.41
CA LEU A 27 -17.53 -14.39 11.29
C LEU A 27 -18.20 -14.00 12.62
N ALA A 28 -18.98 -14.89 13.23
CA ALA A 28 -19.66 -14.60 14.50
C ALA A 28 -18.67 -14.25 15.63
N HIS A 29 -17.54 -14.97 15.68
CA HIS A 29 -16.47 -14.70 16.64
C HIS A 29 -15.88 -13.29 16.46
N PHE A 30 -15.45 -12.94 15.24
CA PHE A 30 -14.82 -11.65 14.97
C PHE A 30 -15.80 -10.48 14.99
N MET A 31 -17.06 -10.69 14.68
CA MET A 31 -18.10 -9.65 14.81
C MET A 31 -18.28 -9.19 16.25
N THR A 32 -18.17 -10.12 17.22
CA THR A 32 -18.22 -9.76 18.64
C THR A 32 -17.06 -8.85 19.03
N GLN A 33 -15.83 -9.21 18.66
CA GLN A 33 -14.64 -8.39 18.91
C GLN A 33 -14.69 -7.04 18.19
N ALA A 34 -15.13 -7.04 16.93
CA ALA A 34 -15.26 -5.82 16.14
C ALA A 34 -16.30 -4.85 16.74
N ALA A 35 -17.40 -5.35 17.25
CA ALA A 35 -18.43 -4.55 17.90
C ALA A 35 -17.91 -3.88 19.18
N GLU A 36 -17.13 -4.60 20.00
CA GLU A 36 -16.50 -4.05 21.21
C GLU A 36 -15.54 -2.90 20.87
N VAL A 37 -14.71 -3.09 19.83
CA VAL A 37 -13.72 -2.08 19.41
C VAL A 37 -14.38 -0.88 18.71
N SER A 38 -15.52 -1.10 18.06
CA SER A 38 -16.26 -0.04 17.32
C SER A 38 -17.03 0.94 18.24
N ASP A 39 -17.09 0.69 19.54
CA ASP A 39 -17.74 1.56 20.55
C ASP A 39 -19.14 2.05 20.13
N GLY A 40 -19.99 1.12 19.70
CA GLY A 40 -21.38 1.38 19.27
C GLY A 40 -21.53 1.90 17.83
N HIS A 41 -20.44 2.02 17.08
CA HIS A 41 -20.48 2.34 15.65
C HIS A 41 -20.69 1.08 14.79
N PRO A 42 -21.23 1.22 13.55
CA PRO A 42 -21.42 0.10 12.64
C PRO A 42 -20.11 -0.63 12.32
N VAL A 43 -20.16 -1.94 12.24
CA VAL A 43 -19.09 -2.76 11.68
C VAL A 43 -19.39 -2.97 10.20
N LEU A 44 -18.42 -2.71 9.33
CA LEU A 44 -18.52 -2.97 7.91
C LEU A 44 -18.16 -4.42 7.61
N LEU A 45 -18.89 -5.02 6.70
CA LEU A 45 -18.57 -6.31 6.09
C LEU A 45 -18.34 -6.09 4.60
N ASP A 46 -17.12 -6.31 4.16
CA ASP A 46 -16.74 -6.23 2.76
C ASP A 46 -16.51 -7.63 2.18
N ARG A 47 -16.79 -7.80 0.89
CA ARG A 47 -16.33 -8.99 0.19
C ARG A 47 -14.79 -8.97 0.14
N TYR A 48 -14.17 -10.04 0.59
CA TYR A 48 -12.73 -10.20 0.44
C TYR A 48 -12.37 -10.63 -0.99
N LEU A 49 -11.36 -10.02 -1.57
CA LEU A 49 -10.90 -10.29 -2.92
C LEU A 49 -9.66 -11.17 -2.85
N GLU A 50 -9.84 -12.50 -2.94
CA GLU A 50 -8.72 -13.45 -3.00
C GLU A 50 -7.95 -13.28 -4.31
N ASP A 51 -6.65 -13.50 -4.28
CA ASP A 51 -5.73 -13.39 -5.43
C ASP A 51 -5.74 -11.99 -6.09
N ALA A 52 -6.09 -10.94 -5.34
CA ALA A 52 -6.01 -9.58 -5.83
C ALA A 52 -4.59 -9.03 -5.67
N THR A 53 -4.15 -8.22 -6.63
CA THR A 53 -2.93 -7.42 -6.52
C THR A 53 -3.28 -6.04 -5.98
N GLU A 54 -2.62 -5.60 -4.91
CA GLU A 54 -2.83 -4.28 -4.33
C GLU A 54 -1.83 -3.24 -4.85
N PHE A 55 -2.27 -1.98 -4.85
CA PHE A 55 -1.46 -0.84 -5.27
C PHE A 55 -1.66 0.33 -4.31
N ASP A 56 -0.56 1.01 -3.99
CA ASP A 56 -0.56 2.32 -3.33
C ASP A 56 -0.24 3.41 -4.35
N LEU A 57 -1.14 4.34 -4.57
CA LEU A 57 -0.92 5.52 -5.39
C LEU A 57 -0.88 6.76 -4.51
N ASP A 58 0.24 7.49 -4.55
CA ASP A 58 0.36 8.78 -3.91
C ASP A 58 0.32 9.92 -4.93
N LEU A 59 -0.38 10.99 -4.59
CA LEU A 59 -0.48 12.20 -5.40
C LEU A 59 -0.43 13.47 -4.55
N ILE A 60 -0.19 14.61 -5.21
CA ILE A 60 -0.36 15.94 -4.64
C ILE A 60 -1.42 16.67 -5.47
N ALA A 61 -2.36 17.33 -4.79
CA ALA A 61 -3.39 18.15 -5.42
C ALA A 61 -3.44 19.54 -4.78
N ASP A 62 -3.83 20.56 -5.56
CA ASP A 62 -3.95 21.96 -5.14
C ASP A 62 -5.38 22.50 -5.23
N GLY A 63 -6.35 21.59 -5.46
CA GLY A 63 -7.77 21.92 -5.68
C GLY A 63 -8.11 22.20 -7.16
N GLU A 64 -7.16 22.60 -7.99
CA GLU A 64 -7.34 22.84 -9.43
C GLU A 64 -6.83 21.67 -10.27
N GLN A 65 -5.70 21.12 -9.87
CA GLN A 65 -5.07 19.97 -10.53
C GLN A 65 -4.51 18.98 -9.52
N ALA A 66 -4.23 17.77 -9.99
CA ALA A 66 -3.61 16.71 -9.22
C ALA A 66 -2.51 16.03 -10.04
N VAL A 67 -1.34 15.83 -9.41
CA VAL A 67 -0.19 15.18 -10.02
C VAL A 67 0.15 13.92 -9.23
N VAL A 68 0.19 12.77 -9.90
CA VAL A 68 0.61 11.50 -9.31
C VAL A 68 2.12 11.58 -9.01
N CYS A 69 2.50 11.15 -7.83
CA CYS A 69 3.88 11.10 -7.36
C CYS A 69 4.53 9.75 -7.68
N GLY A 70 3.74 8.68 -7.62
CA GLY A 70 4.15 7.33 -7.93
C GLY A 70 3.06 6.31 -7.61
N ILE A 71 3.18 5.13 -8.21
CA ILE A 71 2.33 3.97 -7.96
C ILE A 71 3.24 2.83 -7.54
N LEU A 72 2.97 2.25 -6.39
CA LEU A 72 3.64 1.07 -5.85
C LEU A 72 2.76 -0.15 -6.09
N GLU A 73 3.30 -1.23 -6.62
CA GLU A 73 2.66 -2.54 -6.71
C GLU A 73 3.11 -3.39 -5.53
N HIS A 74 2.18 -3.96 -4.77
CA HIS A 74 2.48 -4.86 -3.66
C HIS A 74 2.96 -6.22 -4.18
N ILE A 75 3.92 -6.80 -3.48
CA ILE A 75 4.47 -8.12 -3.78
C ILE A 75 3.73 -9.20 -2.98
N GLU A 76 3.35 -8.90 -1.74
CA GLU A 76 2.50 -9.76 -0.92
C GLU A 76 1.07 -9.79 -1.45
N GLU A 77 0.37 -10.87 -1.13
CA GLU A 77 -1.05 -11.05 -1.44
C GLU A 77 -1.91 -9.98 -0.76
N ALA A 78 -3.09 -9.72 -1.36
CA ALA A 78 -4.06 -8.79 -0.82
C ALA A 78 -4.50 -9.18 0.61
N GLY A 79 -4.76 -8.14 1.43
CA GLY A 79 -5.13 -8.30 2.83
C GLY A 79 -3.98 -8.19 3.82
N VAL A 80 -2.75 -8.10 3.35
CA VAL A 80 -1.61 -7.70 4.18
C VAL A 80 -1.58 -6.18 4.29
N HIS A 81 -1.41 -5.65 5.50
CA HIS A 81 -1.33 -4.19 5.71
C HIS A 81 -0.24 -3.56 4.83
N SER A 82 -0.52 -2.44 4.18
CA SER A 82 0.41 -1.80 3.22
C SER A 82 1.78 -1.46 3.80
N GLY A 83 1.87 -1.22 5.12
CA GLY A 83 3.14 -1.03 5.83
C GLY A 83 3.98 -2.31 5.93
N ASP A 84 3.34 -3.47 5.87
CA ASP A 84 3.95 -4.79 6.02
C ASP A 84 4.22 -5.46 4.67
N SER A 85 3.64 -4.95 3.60
CA SER A 85 3.87 -5.44 2.24
C SER A 85 5.19 -4.89 1.68
N ALA A 86 5.99 -5.77 1.09
CA ALA A 86 7.01 -5.35 0.15
C ALA A 86 6.30 -4.78 -1.09
N ALA A 87 6.91 -3.78 -1.73
CA ALA A 87 6.31 -3.15 -2.89
C ALA A 87 7.38 -2.68 -3.88
N VAL A 88 7.01 -2.61 -5.15
CA VAL A 88 7.93 -2.22 -6.24
C VAL A 88 7.46 -0.93 -6.93
N LEU A 89 8.42 -0.08 -7.26
CA LEU A 89 8.25 1.15 -8.05
C LEU A 89 9.30 1.17 -9.18
N PRO A 90 8.91 1.35 -10.44
CA PRO A 90 7.53 1.36 -10.96
C PRO A 90 6.86 -0.02 -10.83
N PRO A 91 5.53 -0.10 -10.94
CA PRO A 91 4.79 -1.37 -10.97
C PRO A 91 5.37 -2.35 -11.99
N HIS A 92 5.47 -3.62 -11.61
CA HIS A 92 6.18 -4.63 -12.38
C HIS A 92 5.26 -5.49 -13.27
N HIS A 93 4.08 -5.85 -12.78
CA HIS A 93 3.14 -6.72 -13.51
C HIS A 93 1.94 -5.97 -14.08
N ALA A 94 1.63 -4.78 -13.56
CA ALA A 94 0.48 -4.02 -14.02
C ALA A 94 0.63 -3.53 -15.47
N ALA A 95 -0.40 -3.71 -16.28
CA ALA A 95 -0.42 -3.19 -17.64
C ALA A 95 -0.55 -1.66 -17.65
N ALA A 96 -0.01 -1.01 -18.70
CA ALA A 96 -0.04 0.45 -18.83
C ALA A 96 -1.46 1.02 -18.74
N GLY A 97 -2.45 0.36 -19.36
CA GLY A 97 -3.85 0.78 -19.33
C GLY A 97 -4.46 0.74 -17.93
N GLU A 98 -4.09 -0.22 -17.09
CA GLU A 98 -4.53 -0.31 -15.69
C GLU A 98 -3.94 0.83 -14.85
N LEU A 99 -2.66 1.12 -15.06
CA LEU A 99 -2.00 2.25 -14.39
C LEU A 99 -2.62 3.60 -14.79
N ASP A 100 -3.02 3.76 -16.06
CA ASP A 100 -3.68 4.96 -16.53
C ASP A 100 -5.09 5.09 -15.93
N GLU A 101 -5.82 3.99 -15.77
CA GLU A 101 -7.10 3.98 -15.07
C GLU A 101 -6.95 4.42 -13.61
N MET A 102 -5.97 3.87 -12.87
CA MET A 102 -5.66 4.28 -11.50
C MET A 102 -5.36 5.78 -11.41
N ARG A 103 -4.55 6.31 -12.34
CA ARG A 103 -4.23 7.75 -12.42
C ARG A 103 -5.48 8.61 -12.60
N VAL A 104 -6.35 8.22 -13.52
CA VAL A 104 -7.60 8.94 -13.79
C VAL A 104 -8.52 8.93 -12.58
N VAL A 105 -8.73 7.77 -11.97
CA VAL A 105 -9.59 7.61 -10.79
C VAL A 105 -9.04 8.42 -9.61
N ALA A 106 -7.75 8.30 -9.30
CA ALA A 106 -7.13 9.00 -8.17
C ALA A 106 -7.19 10.52 -8.31
N LYS A 107 -6.87 11.06 -9.49
CA LYS A 107 -6.97 12.51 -9.77
C LYS A 107 -8.40 13.02 -9.63
N ARG A 108 -9.37 12.26 -10.13
CA ARG A 108 -10.79 12.59 -10.03
C ARG A 108 -11.28 12.62 -8.57
N LEU A 109 -10.85 11.64 -7.76
CA LEU A 109 -11.13 11.60 -6.33
C LEU A 109 -10.53 12.81 -5.62
N ALA A 110 -9.26 13.13 -5.86
CA ALA A 110 -8.59 14.27 -5.24
C ALA A 110 -9.31 15.59 -5.49
N LEU A 111 -9.68 15.86 -6.75
CA LEU A 111 -10.39 17.08 -7.14
C LEU A 111 -11.81 17.12 -6.55
N ARG A 112 -12.52 15.98 -6.53
CA ARG A 112 -13.89 15.91 -5.96
C ARG A 112 -13.91 16.08 -4.45
N LEU A 113 -12.87 15.63 -3.76
CA LEU A 113 -12.71 15.79 -2.31
C LEU A 113 -12.12 17.16 -1.93
N GLY A 114 -11.73 17.98 -2.91
CA GLY A 114 -11.11 19.28 -2.66
C GLY A 114 -9.76 19.18 -1.94
N VAL A 115 -8.98 18.15 -2.25
CA VAL A 115 -7.70 17.91 -1.58
C VAL A 115 -6.71 19.03 -1.89
N SER A 116 -6.08 19.56 -0.85
CA SER A 116 -4.93 20.47 -0.91
C SER A 116 -3.76 19.84 -0.15
N GLY A 117 -2.75 19.38 -0.86
CA GLY A 117 -1.61 18.63 -0.35
C GLY A 117 -1.59 17.17 -0.81
N LEU A 118 -1.10 16.27 0.04
CA LEU A 118 -0.95 14.85 -0.25
C LEU A 118 -2.25 14.07 -0.11
N MET A 119 -2.43 13.10 -0.98
CA MET A 119 -3.46 12.06 -0.87
C MET A 119 -2.89 10.72 -1.32
N ASN A 120 -3.23 9.67 -0.59
CA ASN A 120 -2.98 8.28 -0.94
C ASN A 120 -4.28 7.60 -1.33
N VAL A 121 -4.25 6.77 -2.35
CA VAL A 121 -5.36 5.89 -2.76
C VAL A 121 -4.85 4.47 -2.83
N GLN A 122 -5.51 3.57 -2.12
CA GLN A 122 -5.26 2.14 -2.20
C GLN A 122 -6.22 1.50 -3.18
N PHE A 123 -5.66 0.75 -4.12
CA PHE A 123 -6.41 0.01 -5.13
C PHE A 123 -6.16 -1.49 -4.98
N ALA A 124 -7.12 -2.28 -5.42
CA ALA A 124 -6.94 -3.70 -5.70
C ALA A 124 -7.38 -4.00 -7.14
N ARG A 125 -6.60 -4.83 -7.83
CA ARG A 125 -6.97 -5.43 -9.11
C ARG A 125 -7.35 -6.89 -8.88
N HIS A 126 -8.55 -7.25 -9.27
CA HIS A 126 -9.05 -8.60 -9.15
C HIS A 126 -9.79 -9.01 -10.44
N ARG A 127 -9.31 -10.04 -11.13
CA ARG A 127 -9.92 -10.59 -12.35
C ARG A 127 -10.17 -9.56 -13.46
N GLY A 128 -9.29 -8.56 -13.58
CA GLY A 128 -9.38 -7.50 -14.58
C GLY A 128 -10.16 -6.26 -14.13
N ASP A 129 -10.87 -6.32 -13.00
CA ASP A 129 -11.58 -5.17 -12.43
C ASP A 129 -10.70 -4.41 -11.44
N LEU A 130 -10.81 -3.08 -11.45
CA LEU A 130 -10.13 -2.18 -10.52
C LEU A 130 -11.08 -1.75 -9.40
N TYR A 131 -10.65 -1.94 -8.17
CA TYR A 131 -11.38 -1.56 -6.96
C TYR A 131 -10.63 -0.47 -6.21
N VAL A 132 -11.34 0.53 -5.69
CA VAL A 132 -10.80 1.48 -4.70
C VAL A 132 -11.06 0.91 -3.33
N LEU A 133 -10.01 0.61 -2.58
CA LEU A 133 -10.12 0.06 -1.23
C LEU A 133 -10.25 1.19 -0.19
N GLU A 134 -9.39 2.21 -0.30
CA GLU A 134 -9.30 3.29 0.66
C GLU A 134 -8.77 4.58 0.02
N VAL A 135 -9.26 5.72 0.50
CA VAL A 135 -8.78 7.05 0.11
C VAL A 135 -8.37 7.82 1.36
N ASN A 136 -7.11 8.22 1.41
CA ASN A 136 -6.49 8.88 2.55
C ASN A 136 -6.03 10.30 2.15
N PRO A 137 -6.81 11.37 2.38
CA PRO A 137 -6.41 12.75 2.07
C PRO A 137 -5.39 13.27 3.11
N ARG A 138 -4.27 12.65 3.19
CA ARG A 138 -3.14 12.91 4.08
C ARG A 138 -1.86 12.30 3.51
N ALA A 139 -0.71 12.64 4.12
CA ALA A 139 0.54 11.96 3.84
C ALA A 139 0.44 10.46 4.17
N SER A 140 0.99 9.63 3.31
CA SER A 140 1.15 8.19 3.51
C SER A 140 2.57 7.85 3.97
N ARG A 141 2.78 6.60 4.37
CA ARG A 141 4.12 6.08 4.68
C ARG A 141 4.96 5.85 3.44
N THR A 142 4.32 5.67 2.28
CA THR A 142 4.98 5.43 0.99
C THR A 142 5.57 6.72 0.39
N VAL A 143 5.09 7.91 0.78
CA VAL A 143 5.60 9.20 0.28
C VAL A 143 7.12 9.38 0.47
N PRO A 144 7.74 9.10 1.63
CA PRO A 144 9.19 9.22 1.78
C PRO A 144 9.96 8.26 0.89
N PHE A 145 9.45 7.06 0.68
CA PHE A 145 10.03 6.06 -0.23
C PHE A 145 9.98 6.57 -1.67
N ILE A 146 8.79 6.97 -2.16
CA ILE A 146 8.60 7.50 -3.51
C ILE A 146 9.48 8.73 -3.73
N ALA A 147 9.51 9.69 -2.78
CA ALA A 147 10.32 10.90 -2.87
C ALA A 147 11.80 10.59 -3.10
N LYS A 148 12.34 9.59 -2.40
CA LYS A 148 13.73 9.13 -2.59
C LYS A 148 13.93 8.44 -3.93
N ALA A 149 12.98 7.57 -4.33
CA ALA A 149 13.08 6.81 -5.56
C ALA A 149 13.06 7.70 -6.81
N VAL A 150 12.19 8.72 -6.82
CA VAL A 150 12.07 9.65 -7.96
C VAL A 150 12.98 10.88 -7.86
N GLY A 151 13.67 11.08 -6.71
CA GLY A 151 14.58 12.21 -6.50
C GLY A 151 13.86 13.56 -6.39
N VAL A 152 12.59 13.58 -5.97
CA VAL A 152 11.77 14.82 -5.88
C VAL A 152 11.36 15.07 -4.43
N PRO A 153 11.47 16.30 -3.90
CA PRO A 153 11.12 16.63 -2.52
C PRO A 153 9.60 16.78 -2.33
N LEU A 154 8.86 15.67 -2.50
CA LEU A 154 7.38 15.63 -2.53
C LEU A 154 6.75 16.28 -1.29
N VAL A 155 7.30 16.03 -0.10
CA VAL A 155 6.79 16.62 1.15
C VAL A 155 6.94 18.14 1.13
N GLY A 156 8.09 18.66 0.66
CA GLY A 156 8.31 20.11 0.51
C GLY A 156 7.32 20.74 -0.48
N ILE A 157 7.04 20.09 -1.60
CA ILE A 157 6.04 20.52 -2.58
C ILE A 157 4.64 20.54 -1.93
N ALA A 158 4.27 19.49 -1.22
CA ALA A 158 2.98 19.42 -0.55
C ALA A 158 2.82 20.52 0.51
N CYS A 159 3.86 20.83 1.29
CA CYS A 159 3.82 21.93 2.25
C CYS A 159 3.60 23.29 1.57
N ARG A 160 4.21 23.52 0.41
CA ARG A 160 3.99 24.76 -0.37
C ARG A 160 2.55 24.84 -0.89
N VAL A 161 2.00 23.72 -1.37
CA VAL A 161 0.60 23.65 -1.79
C VAL A 161 -0.35 23.93 -0.62
N MET A 162 -0.11 23.34 0.54
CA MET A 162 -0.90 23.59 1.76
C MET A 162 -0.77 25.04 2.26
N ALA A 163 0.32 25.72 1.90
CA ALA A 163 0.51 27.14 2.15
C ALA A 163 -0.15 28.06 1.10
N GLY A 164 -0.84 27.48 0.11
CA GLY A 164 -1.61 28.21 -0.90
C GLY A 164 -0.93 28.40 -2.24
N GLU A 165 0.24 27.79 -2.49
CA GLU A 165 0.85 27.82 -3.81
C GLU A 165 0.21 26.78 -4.74
N LEU A 166 0.04 27.13 -6.01
CA LEU A 166 -0.46 26.19 -7.02
C LEU A 166 0.69 25.33 -7.59
N LEU A 167 0.38 24.09 -7.92
CA LEU A 167 1.35 23.15 -8.52
C LEU A 167 2.00 23.69 -9.80
N ALA A 168 1.25 24.42 -10.60
CA ALA A 168 1.76 25.11 -11.78
C ALA A 168 2.82 26.17 -11.42
N GLY A 169 2.60 26.96 -10.37
CA GLY A 169 3.55 27.96 -9.87
C GLY A 169 4.81 27.33 -9.28
N ILE A 170 4.67 26.15 -8.68
CA ILE A 170 5.80 25.36 -8.14
C ILE A 170 6.63 24.73 -9.28
N GLY A 171 6.00 24.49 -10.44
CA GLY A 171 6.60 23.76 -11.57
C GLY A 171 6.43 22.24 -11.44
N PHE A 172 5.58 21.76 -10.54
CA PHE A 172 5.27 20.34 -10.38
C PHE A 172 3.97 19.97 -11.09
N VAL A 173 4.05 19.80 -12.42
CA VAL A 173 2.89 19.58 -13.31
C VAL A 173 2.90 18.23 -14.02
N ARG A 174 3.93 17.42 -13.79
CA ARG A 174 4.09 16.11 -14.43
C ARG A 174 4.48 15.07 -13.39
N GLU A 175 3.99 13.84 -13.58
CA GLU A 175 4.40 12.67 -12.80
C GLU A 175 5.90 12.43 -12.97
N PRO A 176 6.66 12.38 -11.86
CA PRO A 176 8.08 12.06 -11.92
C PRO A 176 8.28 10.60 -12.30
N GLN A 177 9.37 10.32 -13.00
CA GLN A 177 9.71 8.96 -13.42
C GLN A 177 10.82 8.39 -12.51
N ALA A 178 10.66 7.16 -12.08
CA ALA A 178 11.71 6.44 -11.37
C ALA A 178 12.82 6.04 -12.37
N PRO A 179 14.11 6.36 -12.09
CA PRO A 179 15.21 6.07 -13.01
C PRO A 179 15.66 4.60 -13.01
N ALA A 180 15.18 3.80 -12.08
CA ALA A 180 15.50 2.38 -11.90
C ALA A 180 14.31 1.67 -11.25
N ILE A 181 14.46 0.40 -10.92
CA ILE A 181 13.51 -0.37 -10.12
C ILE A 181 13.89 -0.21 -8.65
N PHE A 182 12.91 0.19 -7.85
CA PHE A 182 13.03 0.37 -6.41
C PHE A 182 12.09 -0.59 -5.70
N VAL A 183 12.62 -1.38 -4.79
CA VAL A 183 11.83 -2.29 -3.95
C VAL A 183 11.86 -1.80 -2.51
N LYS A 184 10.69 -1.58 -1.95
CA LYS A 184 10.47 -1.38 -0.52
C LYS A 184 10.34 -2.74 0.15
N ALA A 185 11.09 -3.01 1.22
CA ALA A 185 10.87 -4.17 2.07
C ALA A 185 10.65 -3.73 3.52
N PRO A 186 9.63 -4.28 4.21
CA PRO A 186 9.37 -3.99 5.61
C PRO A 186 10.42 -4.61 6.52
N VAL A 187 10.62 -3.99 7.68
CA VAL A 187 11.47 -4.52 8.74
C VAL A 187 10.61 -4.94 9.92
N PHE A 188 10.71 -6.22 10.30
CA PHE A 188 9.93 -6.80 11.39
C PHE A 188 10.75 -7.02 12.65
N PRO A 189 10.22 -6.70 13.84
CA PRO A 189 10.91 -6.88 15.11
C PRO A 189 10.72 -8.28 15.73
N PHE A 190 10.27 -9.29 14.97
CA PHE A 190 9.88 -10.61 15.50
C PHE A 190 10.97 -11.27 16.35
N LYS A 191 12.25 -11.07 15.99
CA LYS A 191 13.37 -11.60 16.78
C LYS A 191 13.49 -10.99 18.19
N ARG A 192 12.88 -9.81 18.43
CA ARG A 192 12.89 -9.11 19.72
C ARG A 192 11.69 -9.47 20.59
N PHE A 193 10.65 -10.05 20.01
CA PHE A 193 9.40 -10.39 20.68
C PHE A 193 9.07 -11.88 20.48
N PRO A 194 9.71 -12.79 21.26
CA PRO A 194 9.44 -14.22 21.18
C PRO A 194 7.96 -14.52 21.46
N GLY A 195 7.36 -15.38 20.64
CA GLY A 195 5.96 -15.80 20.81
C GLY A 195 4.93 -14.93 20.06
N VAL A 196 5.36 -13.87 19.38
CA VAL A 196 4.49 -13.14 18.44
C VAL A 196 4.34 -13.96 17.16
N ASP A 197 3.10 -14.11 16.71
CA ASP A 197 2.80 -14.75 15.43
C ASP A 197 3.39 -13.92 14.27
N PRO A 198 4.29 -14.51 13.43
CA PRO A 198 4.86 -13.80 12.28
C PRO A 198 3.93 -13.75 11.07
N LEU A 199 2.76 -14.40 11.11
CA LEU A 199 1.82 -14.38 10.00
C LEU A 199 1.33 -12.96 9.73
N LEU A 200 1.51 -12.50 8.49
CA LEU A 200 1.07 -11.17 8.06
C LEU A 200 -0.45 -11.15 7.82
N GLY A 201 -1.04 -9.98 8.01
CA GLY A 201 -2.47 -9.78 7.84
C GLY A 201 -2.82 -8.29 7.83
N PRO A 202 -4.10 -7.94 8.05
CA PRO A 202 -4.55 -6.55 7.97
C PRO A 202 -4.02 -5.65 9.09
N GLU A 203 -3.51 -6.22 10.19
CA GLU A 203 -2.91 -5.47 11.29
C GLU A 203 -1.40 -5.31 11.09
N MET A 204 -0.91 -4.06 11.21
CA MET A 204 0.49 -3.73 10.96
C MET A 204 1.42 -4.23 12.07
N LYS A 205 2.51 -4.92 11.67
CA LYS A 205 3.54 -5.49 12.54
C LYS A 205 4.95 -4.92 12.31
N SER A 206 5.19 -4.30 11.15
CA SER A 206 6.50 -3.73 10.80
C SER A 206 6.83 -2.48 11.62
N THR A 207 8.12 -2.24 11.85
CA THR A 207 8.64 -1.07 12.59
C THR A 207 9.47 -0.14 11.74
N GLY A 208 9.70 -0.48 10.50
CA GLY A 208 10.48 0.31 9.54
C GLY A 208 10.48 -0.32 8.17
N GLU A 209 11.19 0.31 7.26
CA GLU A 209 11.33 -0.14 5.88
C GLU A 209 12.73 0.12 5.35
N VAL A 210 13.15 -0.64 4.36
CA VAL A 210 14.40 -0.48 3.63
C VAL A 210 14.13 -0.42 2.14
N MET A 211 15.13 0.02 1.37
CA MET A 211 15.05 0.18 -0.08
C MET A 211 16.14 -0.64 -0.76
N GLY A 212 15.75 -1.47 -1.73
CA GLY A 212 16.66 -2.05 -2.72
C GLY A 212 16.52 -1.33 -4.06
N VAL A 213 17.62 -1.17 -4.78
CA VAL A 213 17.65 -0.46 -6.07
C VAL A 213 18.48 -1.23 -7.07
N ASP A 214 17.93 -1.47 -8.25
CA ASP A 214 18.63 -2.08 -9.39
C ASP A 214 17.93 -1.77 -10.72
N GLU A 215 18.54 -2.12 -11.84
CA GLU A 215 17.91 -2.11 -13.15
C GLU A 215 16.98 -3.31 -13.35
N GLU A 216 17.21 -4.41 -12.62
CA GLU A 216 16.41 -5.63 -12.66
C GLU A 216 15.66 -5.85 -11.34
N PHE A 217 14.39 -6.24 -11.43
CA PHE A 217 13.52 -6.47 -10.28
C PHE A 217 14.09 -7.47 -9.27
N GLY A 218 14.57 -8.62 -9.74
CA GLY A 218 15.11 -9.67 -8.88
C GLY A 218 16.29 -9.18 -8.03
N TRP A 219 17.19 -8.38 -8.59
CA TRP A 219 18.31 -7.79 -7.86
C TRP A 219 17.86 -6.68 -6.90
N ALA A 220 16.93 -5.83 -7.31
CA ALA A 220 16.36 -4.81 -6.43
C ALA A 220 15.68 -5.46 -5.22
N PHE A 221 14.89 -6.52 -5.43
CA PHE A 221 14.24 -7.30 -4.38
C PHE A 221 15.28 -7.96 -3.45
N ALA A 222 16.29 -8.65 -4.00
CA ALA A 222 17.34 -9.30 -3.21
C ALA A 222 18.08 -8.30 -2.31
N LYS A 223 18.42 -7.11 -2.84
CA LYS A 223 19.05 -6.03 -2.07
C LYS A 223 18.15 -5.54 -0.93
N ALA A 224 16.85 -5.32 -1.19
CA ALA A 224 15.90 -4.93 -0.17
C ALA A 224 15.75 -6.01 0.91
N TRP A 225 15.67 -7.28 0.50
CA TRP A 225 15.55 -8.42 1.40
C TRP A 225 16.75 -8.56 2.35
N ILE A 226 17.97 -8.43 1.82
CA ILE A 226 19.20 -8.42 2.60
C ILE A 226 19.24 -7.22 3.55
N ALA A 227 18.88 -6.03 3.07
CA ALA A 227 18.86 -4.82 3.89
C ALA A 227 17.82 -4.89 5.03
N ALA A 228 16.72 -5.65 4.87
CA ALA A 228 15.75 -5.94 5.92
C ALA A 228 16.29 -6.92 7.00
N GLY A 229 17.52 -7.41 6.85
CA GLY A 229 18.18 -8.31 7.80
C GLY A 229 17.94 -9.79 7.53
N ASN A 230 17.48 -10.13 6.35
CA ASN A 230 17.33 -11.53 5.90
C ASN A 230 18.63 -12.02 5.25
N GLN A 231 18.85 -13.33 5.33
CA GLN A 231 20.01 -13.97 4.69
C GLN A 231 19.54 -14.78 3.48
N LEU A 232 20.20 -14.57 2.34
CA LEU A 232 20.02 -15.42 1.17
C LEU A 232 21.06 -16.55 1.22
N PRO A 233 20.67 -17.81 1.08
CA PRO A 233 21.62 -18.92 1.00
C PRO A 233 22.43 -18.81 -0.29
N LEU A 234 23.77 -18.86 -0.17
CA LEU A 234 24.69 -18.79 -1.29
C LEU A 234 25.10 -20.17 -1.79
N ALA A 235 24.76 -21.23 -1.06
CA ALA A 235 25.07 -22.61 -1.40
C ALA A 235 24.08 -23.56 -0.73
N GLY A 236 23.92 -24.75 -1.28
CA GLY A 236 23.04 -25.80 -0.79
C GLY A 236 22.02 -26.26 -1.82
N THR A 237 21.02 -27.02 -1.37
CA THR A 237 19.91 -27.48 -2.20
C THR A 237 18.67 -26.67 -1.85
N ALA A 238 18.00 -26.08 -2.84
CA ALA A 238 16.73 -25.40 -2.67
C ALA A 238 15.58 -26.30 -3.10
N PHE A 239 14.54 -26.38 -2.29
CA PHE A 239 13.23 -26.91 -2.67
C PHE A 239 12.33 -25.75 -3.03
N LEU A 240 11.80 -25.73 -4.25
CA LEU A 240 10.89 -24.69 -4.74
C LEU A 240 9.50 -25.31 -4.91
N SER A 241 8.51 -24.68 -4.25
CA SER A 241 7.10 -24.97 -4.46
C SER A 241 6.40 -23.62 -4.64
N VAL A 242 5.99 -23.33 -5.85
CA VAL A 242 5.36 -22.05 -6.23
C VAL A 242 3.99 -22.34 -6.85
N HIS A 243 3.11 -21.37 -6.74
CA HIS A 243 1.83 -21.36 -7.45
C HIS A 243 2.09 -20.90 -8.90
N ASP A 244 1.35 -21.47 -9.86
CA ASP A 244 1.42 -21.11 -11.28
C ASP A 244 0.64 -19.82 -11.54
#